data_d4869fa90892541d8276fa8b5e4c5274
#
_entry.id   d4869fa90892541d8276fa8b5e4c5274
#
_cell.length_a   1.000
_cell.length_b   1.000
_cell.length_c   1.000
_cell.angle_alpha   90.00
_cell.angle_beta   90.00
_cell.angle_gamma   90.00
#
_symmetry.space_group_name_H-M   'P 1'
#
loop_
_entity.id
_entity.type
_entity.pdbx_description
1 polymer ?
#
loop_
_entity_poly.entity_id
_entity_poly.type
_entity_poly.pdbx_seq_one_letter_code
_entity_poly.pdbx_strand_id
1 'polypeptide(L)'
;GDSILADYISATPVPQAADAAKIIIDSLVNSPALIVIDDYHKVNDKVLHQTIQALSRGLVECEGDIGLVIFSRSFKEVVPLKDADGRIVSLVLPLEGLDQDSTRFLLPAFDDLDKEKLLYIHSLSRGHPLVLELINRGASAGAFHESLENYVNIEIFSKLSGEQKRLLGALSVFREPVHLEAITEQGLNIDELDSLVESGLARQADSDTYDVHDLIREFLLQSLDKQSKEELHVKAVVWYEKQKLDSQTALELIYHLISSSRDDDAAKIIVDKGRSLVKEGHIELLGLLELVDKKSI
;
A
#
# COMPACT_ATOMS: atom_id res chain seq x y z
N GLY A 1 24.01 -2.52 21.61
CA GLY A 1 23.04 -1.53 21.11
C GLY A 1 21.67 -2.14 20.84
N ASP A 2 21.65 -3.34 20.28
CA ASP A 2 20.40 -3.96 19.77
C ASP A 2 19.42 -4.41 20.84
N SER A 3 19.88 -4.70 22.07
CA SER A 3 19.00 -5.16 23.15
C SER A 3 18.13 -4.04 23.72
N ILE A 4 18.69 -2.83 23.87
CA ILE A 4 17.96 -1.69 24.49
C ILE A 4 16.79 -1.25 23.61
N LEU A 5 16.99 -1.21 22.29
CA LEU A 5 15.93 -0.85 21.35
C LEU A 5 14.82 -1.91 21.31
N ALA A 6 15.19 -3.20 21.30
CA ALA A 6 14.24 -4.31 21.34
C ALA A 6 13.42 -4.35 22.65
N ASP A 7 14.08 -4.15 23.78
CA ASP A 7 13.44 -4.09 25.10
C ASP A 7 12.47 -2.90 25.19
N TYR A 8 12.84 -1.76 24.58
CA TYR A 8 12.03 -0.57 24.59
C TYR A 8 10.79 -0.68 23.68
N ILE A 9 10.93 -1.27 22.49
CA ILE A 9 9.81 -1.55 21.57
C ILE A 9 8.81 -2.52 22.21
N SER A 10 9.30 -3.43 23.06
CA SER A 10 8.47 -4.43 23.77
C SER A 10 7.90 -3.92 25.08
N ALA A 11 8.24 -2.70 25.52
CA ALA A 11 7.85 -2.16 26.81
C ALA A 11 6.36 -1.76 26.87
N THR A 12 5.69 -2.12 27.94
CA THR A 12 4.34 -1.64 28.28
C THR A 12 4.41 -0.87 29.60
N PRO A 13 4.03 0.41 29.67
CA PRO A 13 3.23 1.16 28.70
C PRO A 13 4.07 1.63 27.50
N VAL A 14 3.39 1.89 26.35
CA VAL A 14 4.00 2.43 25.13
C VAL A 14 4.77 3.72 25.48
N PRO A 15 6.04 3.81 25.08
CA PRO A 15 6.87 4.98 25.39
C PRO A 15 6.30 6.28 24.82
N GLN A 16 6.61 7.40 25.47
CA GLN A 16 6.27 8.70 24.87
C GLN A 16 7.08 8.92 23.58
N ALA A 17 6.46 9.57 22.62
CA ALA A 17 7.04 9.80 21.29
C ALA A 17 8.46 10.42 21.33
N ALA A 18 8.69 11.35 22.24
CA ALA A 18 10.01 11.98 22.42
C ALA A 18 11.07 11.01 22.95
N ASP A 19 10.70 10.12 23.87
CA ASP A 19 11.62 9.13 24.44
C ASP A 19 11.97 8.06 23.38
N ALA A 20 10.98 7.64 22.60
CA ALA A 20 11.19 6.71 21.48
C ALA A 20 12.17 7.29 20.46
N ALA A 21 11.97 8.53 20.04
CA ALA A 21 12.84 9.23 19.10
C ALA A 21 14.27 9.33 19.63
N LYS A 22 14.43 9.72 20.92
CA LYS A 22 15.72 9.82 21.56
C LYS A 22 16.49 8.50 21.59
N ILE A 23 15.82 7.41 21.95
CA ILE A 23 16.45 6.08 21.98
C ILE A 23 16.92 5.64 20.60
N ILE A 24 16.12 5.92 19.55
CA ILE A 24 16.51 5.62 18.16
C ILE A 24 17.79 6.40 17.82
N ILE A 25 17.84 7.70 18.11
CA ILE A 25 19.01 8.54 17.84
C ILE A 25 20.23 8.05 18.63
N ASP A 26 20.10 7.86 19.94
CA ASP A 26 21.19 7.40 20.81
C ASP A 26 21.76 6.03 20.38
N SER A 27 20.90 5.18 19.80
CA SER A 27 21.33 3.86 19.29
C SER A 27 22.13 3.96 17.98
N LEU A 28 21.93 5.02 17.19
CA LEU A 28 22.51 5.18 15.85
C LEU A 28 23.64 6.23 15.80
N VAL A 29 23.77 7.10 16.80
CA VAL A 29 24.67 8.28 16.77
C VAL A 29 26.14 7.95 16.49
N ASN A 30 26.59 6.74 16.85
CA ASN A 30 27.98 6.32 16.71
C ASN A 30 28.33 5.68 15.35
N SER A 31 27.38 5.63 14.42
CA SER A 31 27.59 5.02 13.10
C SER A 31 26.78 5.76 12.05
N PRO A 32 27.28 5.92 10.82
CA PRO A 32 26.48 6.44 9.72
C PRO A 32 25.23 5.60 9.54
N ALA A 33 24.06 6.20 9.52
CA ALA A 33 22.79 5.50 9.39
C ALA A 33 21.80 6.27 8.51
N LEU A 34 20.95 5.53 7.79
CA LEU A 34 19.83 6.06 7.04
C LEU A 34 18.55 5.38 7.52
N ILE A 35 17.65 6.18 8.07
CA ILE A 35 16.30 5.73 8.44
C ILE A 35 15.40 5.98 7.26
N VAL A 36 14.72 4.93 6.78
CA VAL A 36 13.78 5.02 5.66
C VAL A 36 12.38 4.65 6.17
N ILE A 37 11.41 5.51 5.92
CA ILE A 37 10.00 5.29 6.23
C ILE A 37 9.25 5.29 4.90
N ASP A 38 8.75 4.13 4.51
CA ASP A 38 7.97 3.98 3.29
C ASP A 38 6.46 4.04 3.59
N ASP A 39 5.68 4.35 2.55
CA ASP A 39 4.21 4.41 2.60
C ASP A 39 3.65 5.26 3.77
N TYR A 40 4.35 6.31 4.16
CA TYR A 40 3.96 7.15 5.31
C TYR A 40 2.53 7.68 5.23
N HIS A 41 1.95 7.80 4.04
CA HIS A 41 0.55 8.19 3.85
C HIS A 41 -0.45 7.18 4.47
N LYS A 42 -0.04 5.93 4.68
CA LYS A 42 -0.83 4.89 5.36
C LYS A 42 -0.78 5.02 6.89
N VAL A 43 0.18 5.79 7.43
CA VAL A 43 0.31 5.99 8.87
C VAL A 43 -0.82 6.88 9.38
N ASN A 44 -1.71 6.28 10.16
CA ASN A 44 -2.80 6.96 10.86
C ASN A 44 -2.55 7.07 12.38
N ASP A 45 -1.46 6.46 12.86
CA ASP A 45 -1.09 6.46 14.28
C ASP A 45 -0.56 7.82 14.72
N LYS A 46 -1.26 8.44 15.69
CA LYS A 46 -0.87 9.73 16.26
C LYS A 46 0.46 9.63 17.03
N VAL A 47 0.71 8.51 17.72
CA VAL A 47 1.94 8.33 18.50
C VAL A 47 3.12 8.13 17.55
N LEU A 48 2.95 7.30 16.51
CA LEU A 48 3.96 7.10 15.48
C LEU A 48 4.25 8.41 14.75
N HIS A 49 3.19 9.16 14.37
CA HIS A 49 3.35 10.47 13.76
C HIS A 49 4.16 11.44 14.67
N GLN A 50 3.82 11.51 15.96
CA GLN A 50 4.55 12.32 16.93
C GLN A 50 6.00 11.84 17.13
N THR A 51 6.22 10.51 17.08
CA THR A 51 7.57 9.93 17.18
C THR A 51 8.43 10.33 15.97
N ILE A 52 7.88 10.26 14.77
CA ILE A 52 8.57 10.69 13.54
C ILE A 52 8.86 12.19 13.56
N GLN A 53 7.93 13.02 14.05
CA GLN A 53 8.17 14.44 14.25
C GLN A 53 9.28 14.73 15.30
N ALA A 54 9.26 14.00 16.42
CA ALA A 54 10.30 14.13 17.46
C ALA A 54 11.67 13.65 16.94
N LEU A 55 11.67 12.54 16.18
CA LEU A 55 12.87 12.00 15.54
C LEU A 55 13.48 13.01 14.57
N SER A 56 12.68 13.61 13.70
CA SER A 56 13.19 14.57 12.73
C SER A 56 13.77 15.82 13.38
N ARG A 57 13.16 16.30 14.49
CA ARG A 57 13.72 17.43 15.27
C ARG A 57 15.02 17.04 15.95
N GLY A 58 15.05 15.89 16.60
CA GLY A 58 16.25 15.41 17.28
C GLY A 58 17.42 15.14 16.33
N LEU A 59 17.16 14.74 15.09
CA LEU A 59 18.19 14.55 14.08
C LEU A 59 18.84 15.87 13.63
N VAL A 60 18.12 16.98 13.65
CA VAL A 60 18.68 18.32 13.35
C VAL A 60 19.69 18.75 14.41
N GLU A 61 19.49 18.34 15.67
CA GLU A 61 20.34 18.67 16.80
C GLU A 61 21.46 17.63 17.04
N CYS A 62 21.37 16.48 16.34
CA CYS A 62 22.30 15.36 16.50
C CYS A 62 23.62 15.64 15.76
N GLU A 63 24.77 15.40 16.46
CA GLU A 63 26.10 15.47 15.85
C GLU A 63 26.44 14.19 15.01
N GLY A 64 25.57 13.19 15.01
CA GLY A 64 25.74 11.94 14.26
C GLY A 64 25.44 12.09 12.77
N ASP A 65 26.02 11.24 11.94
CA ASP A 65 25.75 11.14 10.50
C ASP A 65 24.52 10.25 10.26
N ILE A 66 23.33 10.77 10.59
CA ILE A 66 22.06 10.05 10.46
C ILE A 66 21.13 10.82 9.53
N GLY A 67 20.70 10.14 8.44
CA GLY A 67 19.68 10.64 7.52
C GLY A 67 18.29 10.06 7.83
N LEU A 68 17.25 10.84 7.50
CA LEU A 68 15.86 10.38 7.51
C LEU A 68 15.22 10.64 6.14
N VAL A 69 14.71 9.61 5.52
CA VAL A 69 13.95 9.68 4.25
C VAL A 69 12.54 9.16 4.48
N ILE A 70 11.55 9.93 4.07
CA ILE A 70 10.13 9.56 4.21
C ILE A 70 9.51 9.56 2.81
N PHE A 71 8.99 8.40 2.38
CA PHE A 71 8.20 8.27 1.15
C PHE A 71 6.72 8.35 1.47
N SER A 72 6.00 9.18 0.73
CA SER A 72 4.56 9.35 0.91
C SER A 72 3.88 9.76 -0.40
N ARG A 73 2.69 9.25 -0.67
CA ARG A 73 1.88 9.65 -1.85
C ARG A 73 1.21 11.02 -1.67
N SER A 74 1.04 11.45 -0.45
CA SER A 74 0.49 12.76 -0.13
C SER A 74 1.44 13.53 0.77
N PHE A 75 1.56 14.83 0.51
CA PHE A 75 2.29 15.70 1.42
C PHE A 75 1.48 15.83 2.71
N LYS A 76 2.03 15.28 3.79
CA LYS A 76 1.62 15.61 5.16
C LYS A 76 2.79 16.36 5.76
N GLU A 77 2.55 17.53 6.33
CA GLU A 77 3.59 18.29 7.02
C GLU A 77 4.02 17.53 8.27
N VAL A 78 4.96 16.62 8.08
CA VAL A 78 5.47 15.73 9.13
C VAL A 78 6.63 16.37 9.85
N VAL A 79 7.41 17.13 9.07
CA VAL A 79 8.71 17.64 9.49
C VAL A 79 8.74 19.13 9.21
N PRO A 80 9.16 19.96 10.19
CA PRO A 80 9.36 21.36 9.91
C PRO A 80 10.41 21.53 8.80
N LEU A 81 10.10 22.34 7.79
CA LEU A 81 11.03 22.64 6.70
C LEU A 81 12.20 23.51 7.19
N LYS A 82 11.98 24.27 8.25
CA LYS A 82 12.95 25.18 8.83
C LYS A 82 12.99 25.02 10.35
N ASP A 83 14.17 25.19 10.92
CA ASP A 83 14.35 25.32 12.37
C ASP A 83 13.91 26.71 12.91
N ALA A 84 14.06 26.91 14.21
CA ALA A 84 13.74 28.19 14.89
C ALA A 84 14.57 29.36 14.36
N ASP A 85 15.75 29.10 13.82
CA ASP A 85 16.68 30.11 13.27
C ASP A 85 16.42 30.32 11.74
N GLY A 86 15.45 29.64 11.16
CA GLY A 86 15.07 29.75 9.75
C GLY A 86 15.97 28.96 8.79
N ARG A 87 16.84 28.07 9.30
CA ARG A 87 17.65 27.18 8.46
C ARG A 87 16.79 26.07 7.91
N ILE A 88 17.06 25.68 6.65
CA ILE A 88 16.39 24.54 6.02
C ILE A 88 16.90 23.26 6.67
N VAL A 89 16.01 22.51 7.31
CA VAL A 89 16.35 21.25 8.02
C VAL A 89 15.74 20.03 7.34
N SER A 90 14.81 20.23 6.39
CA SER A 90 14.27 19.17 5.56
C SER A 90 14.00 19.65 4.14
N LEU A 91 14.10 18.73 3.20
CA LEU A 91 13.82 18.99 1.79
C LEU A 91 12.64 18.11 1.34
N VAL A 92 11.65 18.75 0.72
CA VAL A 92 10.57 18.03 0.03
C VAL A 92 10.94 17.86 -1.42
N LEU A 93 11.02 16.62 -1.87
CA LEU A 93 11.30 16.25 -3.26
C LEU A 93 10.02 15.66 -3.85
N PRO A 94 9.22 16.43 -4.61
CA PRO A 94 8.11 15.87 -5.34
C PRO A 94 8.66 14.95 -6.44
N LEU A 95 8.25 13.68 -6.43
CA LEU A 95 8.54 12.75 -7.52
C LEU A 95 7.43 12.89 -8.55
N GLU A 96 7.77 13.56 -9.64
CA GLU A 96 6.91 13.61 -10.81
C GLU A 96 7.06 12.34 -11.65
N GLY A 97 6.20 12.17 -12.65
CA GLY A 97 6.39 11.10 -13.65
C GLY A 97 7.70 11.29 -14.40
N LEU A 98 8.19 10.22 -15.00
CA LEU A 98 9.37 10.23 -15.85
C LEU A 98 9.17 11.20 -17.02
N ASP A 99 10.22 11.88 -17.42
CA ASP A 99 10.21 12.69 -18.64
C ASP A 99 10.13 11.82 -19.91
N GLN A 100 10.02 12.44 -21.06
CA GLN A 100 9.87 11.72 -22.33
C GLN A 100 11.08 10.85 -22.69
N ASP A 101 12.29 11.34 -22.40
CA ASP A 101 13.52 10.59 -22.69
C ASP A 101 13.61 9.36 -21.78
N SER A 102 13.35 9.53 -20.50
CA SER A 102 13.29 8.44 -19.52
C SER A 102 12.14 7.47 -19.81
N THR A 103 10.98 7.97 -20.25
CA THR A 103 9.84 7.14 -20.71
C THR A 103 10.28 6.18 -21.82
N ARG A 104 11.09 6.66 -22.78
CA ARG A 104 11.59 5.84 -23.89
C ARG A 104 12.42 4.64 -23.41
N PHE A 105 13.21 4.81 -22.37
CA PHE A 105 14.03 3.71 -21.81
C PHE A 105 13.21 2.59 -21.20
N LEU A 106 11.99 2.88 -20.71
CA LEU A 106 11.09 1.88 -20.17
C LEU A 106 10.22 1.19 -21.22
N LEU A 107 10.41 1.50 -22.50
CA LEU A 107 9.62 0.96 -23.61
C LEU A 107 10.48 0.16 -24.61
N PRO A 108 11.36 -0.76 -24.17
CA PRO A 108 12.24 -1.50 -25.07
C PRO A 108 11.51 -2.45 -26.03
N ALA A 109 10.26 -2.83 -25.73
CA ALA A 109 9.45 -3.66 -26.63
C ALA A 109 8.94 -2.92 -27.87
N PHE A 110 9.11 -1.60 -27.95
CA PHE A 110 8.70 -0.78 -29.09
C PHE A 110 9.92 -0.48 -29.99
N ASP A 111 10.18 -1.34 -30.99
CA ASP A 111 11.31 -1.18 -31.93
C ASP A 111 11.20 0.10 -32.76
N ASP A 112 9.99 0.53 -33.12
CA ASP A 112 9.66 1.71 -33.92
C ASP A 112 8.90 2.78 -33.11
N LEU A 113 9.49 3.22 -32.01
CA LEU A 113 8.91 4.29 -31.20
C LEU A 113 9.24 5.65 -31.83
N ASP A 114 8.39 6.10 -32.75
CA ASP A 114 8.47 7.44 -33.27
C ASP A 114 8.08 8.49 -32.22
N LYS A 115 8.38 9.76 -32.55
CA LYS A 115 8.14 10.86 -31.61
C LYS A 115 6.66 11.05 -31.28
N GLU A 116 5.76 10.78 -32.22
CA GLU A 116 4.31 10.94 -32.01
C GLU A 116 3.76 9.88 -31.08
N LYS A 117 4.14 8.63 -31.26
CA LYS A 117 3.79 7.52 -30.36
C LYS A 117 4.37 7.71 -28.96
N LEU A 118 5.64 8.16 -28.87
CA LEU A 118 6.26 8.46 -27.57
C LEU A 118 5.50 9.55 -26.81
N LEU A 119 5.16 10.64 -27.48
CA LEU A 119 4.38 11.73 -26.89
C LEU A 119 3.01 11.25 -26.43
N TYR A 120 2.35 10.41 -27.24
CA TYR A 120 1.07 9.83 -26.91
C TYR A 120 1.17 8.95 -25.65
N ILE A 121 2.10 7.97 -25.63
CA ILE A 121 2.30 7.08 -24.48
C ILE A 121 2.67 7.88 -23.23
N HIS A 122 3.54 8.88 -23.38
CA HIS A 122 3.92 9.74 -22.26
C HIS A 122 2.72 10.55 -21.73
N SER A 123 1.88 11.11 -22.61
CA SER A 123 0.68 11.85 -22.21
C SER A 123 -0.34 10.95 -21.50
N LEU A 124 -0.50 9.71 -21.97
CA LEU A 124 -1.39 8.71 -21.40
C LEU A 124 -0.93 8.24 -20.01
N SER A 125 0.36 7.89 -19.90
CA SER A 125 0.95 7.39 -18.66
C SER A 125 1.31 8.48 -17.67
N ARG A 126 1.42 9.74 -18.14
CA ARG A 126 2.05 10.86 -17.41
C ARG A 126 3.43 10.50 -16.86
N GLY A 127 4.15 9.62 -17.56
CA GLY A 127 5.45 9.13 -17.13
C GLY A 127 5.41 8.18 -15.92
N HIS A 128 4.25 7.65 -15.55
CA HIS A 128 4.16 6.73 -14.38
C HIS A 128 4.84 5.39 -14.72
N PRO A 129 5.89 4.98 -13.95
CA PRO A 129 6.71 3.81 -14.32
C PRO A 129 5.91 2.51 -14.48
N LEU A 130 5.00 2.20 -13.55
CA LEU A 130 4.17 1.00 -13.64
C LEU A 130 3.29 1.00 -14.90
N VAL A 131 2.68 2.15 -15.22
CA VAL A 131 1.85 2.26 -16.42
C VAL A 131 2.68 2.04 -17.68
N LEU A 132 3.88 2.60 -17.75
CA LEU A 132 4.82 2.38 -18.83
C LEU A 132 5.24 0.91 -18.94
N GLU A 133 5.49 0.25 -17.83
CA GLU A 133 5.81 -1.17 -17.79
C GLU A 133 4.65 -2.02 -18.32
N LEU A 134 3.42 -1.75 -17.91
CA LEU A 134 2.23 -2.43 -18.41
C LEU A 134 2.04 -2.22 -19.92
N ILE A 135 2.24 -0.98 -20.41
CA ILE A 135 2.21 -0.67 -21.84
C ILE A 135 3.30 -1.46 -22.56
N ASN A 136 4.52 -1.48 -22.02
CA ASN A 136 5.63 -2.20 -22.63
C ASN A 136 5.41 -3.70 -22.71
N ARG A 137 4.85 -4.31 -21.66
CA ARG A 137 4.50 -5.75 -21.62
C ARG A 137 3.32 -6.07 -22.53
N GLY A 138 2.35 -5.18 -22.65
CA GLY A 138 1.19 -5.32 -23.54
C GLY A 138 1.47 -5.09 -25.01
N ALA A 139 2.61 -4.54 -25.36
CA ALA A 139 3.24 -4.23 -26.66
C ALA A 139 2.37 -4.32 -27.94
N SER A 140 1.12 -3.91 -27.87
CA SER A 140 0.25 -3.78 -29.06
C SER A 140 -0.25 -2.34 -29.16
N ALA A 141 0.63 -1.45 -29.54
CA ALA A 141 0.32 -0.03 -29.71
C ALA A 141 -0.47 0.22 -31.01
N GLY A 142 -1.66 -0.38 -31.13
CA GLY A 142 -2.49 -0.23 -32.32
C GLY A 142 -3.63 0.77 -32.19
N ALA A 143 -4.04 1.13 -30.98
CA ALA A 143 -5.21 1.97 -30.77
C ALA A 143 -4.90 3.18 -29.88
N PHE A 144 -5.24 4.38 -30.37
CA PHE A 144 -5.24 5.59 -29.56
C PHE A 144 -6.45 5.55 -28.61
N HIS A 145 -6.19 5.64 -27.30
CA HIS A 145 -7.22 5.67 -26.28
C HIS A 145 -7.33 7.06 -25.65
N GLU A 146 -8.56 7.50 -25.36
CA GLU A 146 -8.81 8.84 -24.83
C GLU A 146 -8.30 9.02 -23.39
N SER A 147 -8.13 7.91 -22.64
CA SER A 147 -7.66 7.93 -21.24
C SER A 147 -6.89 6.67 -20.89
N LEU A 148 -6.08 6.75 -19.82
CA LEU A 148 -5.40 5.60 -19.24
C LEU A 148 -6.39 4.49 -18.83
N GLU A 149 -7.55 4.87 -18.30
CA GLU A 149 -8.60 3.93 -17.89
C GLU A 149 -9.11 3.13 -19.10
N ASN A 150 -9.40 3.78 -20.21
CA ASN A 150 -9.80 3.13 -21.45
C ASN A 150 -8.69 2.23 -22.00
N TYR A 151 -7.44 2.67 -21.94
CA TYR A 151 -6.29 1.85 -22.34
C TYR A 151 -6.20 0.57 -21.49
N VAL A 152 -6.22 0.69 -20.16
CA VAL A 152 -6.12 -0.45 -19.24
C VAL A 152 -7.29 -1.42 -19.47
N ASN A 153 -8.50 -0.89 -19.61
CA ASN A 153 -9.68 -1.73 -19.84
C ASN A 153 -9.64 -2.46 -21.18
N ILE A 154 -9.31 -1.76 -22.27
CA ILE A 154 -9.39 -2.31 -23.63
C ILE A 154 -8.14 -3.15 -23.95
N GLU A 155 -6.94 -2.65 -23.67
CA GLU A 155 -5.71 -3.30 -24.09
C GLU A 155 -5.18 -4.33 -23.10
N ILE A 156 -5.54 -4.21 -21.83
CA ILE A 156 -5.09 -5.13 -20.78
C ILE A 156 -6.23 -6.04 -20.35
N PHE A 157 -7.24 -5.49 -19.68
CA PHE A 157 -8.27 -6.32 -19.05
C PHE A 157 -9.17 -7.04 -20.04
N SER A 158 -9.44 -6.47 -21.23
CA SER A 158 -10.26 -7.18 -22.24
C SER A 158 -9.59 -8.45 -22.73
N LYS A 159 -8.25 -8.50 -22.77
CA LYS A 159 -7.46 -9.64 -23.25
C LYS A 159 -7.30 -10.76 -22.21
N LEU A 160 -7.60 -10.49 -20.94
CA LEU A 160 -7.53 -11.48 -19.90
C LEU A 160 -8.61 -12.54 -20.05
N SER A 161 -8.25 -13.78 -19.76
CA SER A 161 -9.20 -14.87 -19.66
C SER A 161 -10.23 -14.63 -18.55
N GLY A 162 -11.34 -15.33 -18.58
CA GLY A 162 -12.34 -15.26 -17.49
C GLY A 162 -11.74 -15.68 -16.15
N GLU A 163 -10.78 -16.61 -16.15
CA GLU A 163 -10.09 -17.07 -14.94
C GLU A 163 -9.13 -16.01 -14.40
N GLN A 164 -8.33 -15.41 -15.27
CA GLN A 164 -7.44 -14.31 -14.90
C GLN A 164 -8.19 -13.13 -14.28
N LYS A 165 -9.35 -12.77 -14.85
CA LYS A 165 -10.22 -11.71 -14.30
C LYS A 165 -10.74 -12.07 -12.92
N ARG A 166 -11.14 -13.33 -12.70
CA ARG A 166 -11.62 -13.80 -11.40
C ARG A 166 -10.51 -13.80 -10.36
N LEU A 167 -9.29 -14.26 -10.72
CA LEU A 167 -8.12 -14.24 -9.86
C LEU A 167 -7.74 -12.82 -9.44
N LEU A 168 -7.63 -11.90 -10.40
CA LEU A 168 -7.32 -10.51 -10.12
C LEU A 168 -8.41 -9.84 -9.29
N GLY A 169 -9.68 -10.09 -9.57
CA GLY A 169 -10.81 -9.63 -8.76
C GLY A 169 -10.72 -10.12 -7.32
N ALA A 170 -10.41 -11.41 -7.13
CA ALA A 170 -10.25 -11.98 -5.81
C ALA A 170 -9.06 -11.38 -5.04
N LEU A 171 -7.91 -11.18 -5.71
CA LEU A 171 -6.74 -10.53 -5.10
C LEU A 171 -7.00 -9.06 -4.79
N SER A 172 -7.79 -8.35 -5.60
CA SER A 172 -8.00 -6.91 -5.45
C SER A 172 -8.73 -6.50 -4.17
N VAL A 173 -9.53 -7.38 -3.58
CA VAL A 173 -10.27 -7.05 -2.35
C VAL A 173 -9.42 -7.14 -1.09
N PHE A 174 -8.27 -7.83 -1.13
CA PHE A 174 -7.35 -7.89 -0.01
C PHE A 174 -6.48 -6.63 0.03
N ARG A 175 -6.30 -6.05 1.20
CA ARG A 175 -5.48 -4.85 1.39
C ARG A 175 -3.99 -5.18 1.53
N GLU A 176 -3.69 -6.36 2.04
CA GLU A 176 -2.35 -6.89 2.28
C GLU A 176 -2.09 -8.11 1.38
N PRO A 177 -0.82 -8.49 1.15
CA PRO A 177 -0.51 -9.74 0.46
C PRO A 177 -1.20 -10.93 1.13
N VAL A 178 -1.84 -11.77 0.35
CA VAL A 178 -2.64 -12.88 0.85
C VAL A 178 -2.02 -14.22 0.47
N HIS A 179 -2.13 -15.18 1.37
CA HIS A 179 -1.64 -16.53 1.14
C HIS A 179 -2.42 -17.22 0.00
N LEU A 180 -1.73 -18.00 -0.81
CA LEU A 180 -2.30 -18.72 -1.95
C LEU A 180 -3.54 -19.53 -1.61
N GLU A 181 -3.57 -20.12 -0.41
CA GLU A 181 -4.73 -20.88 0.09
C GLU A 181 -6.01 -20.05 0.17
N ALA A 182 -5.91 -18.74 0.45
CA ALA A 182 -7.09 -17.88 0.46
C ALA A 182 -7.77 -17.77 -0.92
N ILE A 183 -6.99 -17.94 -1.98
CA ILE A 183 -7.49 -17.92 -3.36
C ILE A 183 -8.04 -19.28 -3.77
N THR A 184 -7.31 -20.37 -3.44
CA THR A 184 -7.74 -21.74 -3.76
C THR A 184 -8.99 -22.15 -3.00
N GLU A 185 -9.14 -21.75 -1.73
CA GLU A 185 -10.37 -22.00 -0.96
C GLU A 185 -11.62 -21.29 -1.53
N GLN A 186 -11.42 -20.23 -2.31
CA GLN A 186 -12.51 -19.59 -3.06
C GLN A 186 -12.92 -20.39 -4.31
N GLY A 187 -12.28 -21.53 -4.57
CA GLY A 187 -12.53 -22.39 -5.73
C GLY A 187 -11.94 -21.84 -7.02
N LEU A 188 -10.94 -20.96 -6.95
CA LEU A 188 -10.26 -20.40 -8.11
C LEU A 188 -9.07 -21.26 -8.51
N ASN A 189 -8.91 -21.45 -9.82
CA ASN A 189 -7.72 -22.10 -10.37
C ASN A 189 -6.54 -21.13 -10.38
N ILE A 190 -5.42 -21.55 -9.84
CA ILE A 190 -4.19 -20.74 -9.71
C ILE A 190 -3.22 -20.93 -10.88
N ASP A 191 -3.51 -21.81 -11.84
CA ASP A 191 -2.62 -22.06 -12.98
C ASP A 191 -2.30 -20.82 -13.80
N GLU A 192 -3.19 -19.83 -13.77
CA GLU A 192 -3.02 -18.54 -14.45
C GLU A 192 -2.28 -17.50 -13.62
N LEU A 193 -1.92 -17.79 -12.35
CA LEU A 193 -1.33 -16.82 -11.44
C LEU A 193 0.07 -16.42 -11.89
N ASP A 194 0.87 -17.39 -12.35
CA ASP A 194 2.22 -17.13 -12.88
C ASP A 194 2.15 -16.20 -14.10
N SER A 195 1.20 -16.41 -14.99
CA SER A 195 0.96 -15.51 -16.13
C SER A 195 0.59 -14.09 -15.71
N LEU A 196 -0.20 -13.94 -14.64
CA LEU A 196 -0.53 -12.63 -14.08
C LEU A 196 0.68 -11.95 -13.43
N VAL A 197 1.57 -12.70 -12.79
CA VAL A 197 2.84 -12.20 -12.24
C VAL A 197 3.78 -11.80 -13.37
N GLU A 198 3.95 -12.65 -14.38
CA GLU A 198 4.77 -12.34 -15.55
C GLU A 198 4.29 -11.09 -16.31
N SER A 199 2.98 -10.89 -16.38
CA SER A 199 2.40 -9.68 -16.99
C SER A 199 2.48 -8.43 -16.09
N GLY A 200 2.89 -8.56 -14.84
CA GLY A 200 2.96 -7.45 -13.88
C GLY A 200 1.62 -6.99 -13.31
N LEU A 201 0.55 -7.76 -13.55
CA LEU A 201 -0.78 -7.47 -13.01
C LEU A 201 -0.95 -7.96 -11.57
N ALA A 202 -0.27 -9.05 -11.21
CA ALA A 202 -0.10 -9.51 -9.85
C ALA A 202 1.39 -9.51 -9.48
N ARG A 203 1.71 -9.57 -8.21
CA ARG A 203 3.07 -9.77 -7.73
C ARG A 203 3.10 -10.84 -6.64
N GLN A 204 4.17 -11.59 -6.64
CA GLN A 204 4.50 -12.48 -5.54
C GLN A 204 5.29 -11.69 -4.50
N ALA A 205 4.73 -11.54 -3.31
CA ALA A 205 5.36 -10.80 -2.21
C ALA A 205 6.33 -11.70 -1.42
N ASP A 206 5.95 -12.96 -1.23
CA ASP A 206 6.77 -14.02 -0.61
C ASP A 206 6.52 -15.34 -1.35
N SER A 207 7.12 -16.45 -0.87
CA SER A 207 7.04 -17.78 -1.51
C SER A 207 5.60 -18.20 -1.85
N ASP A 208 4.64 -17.89 -0.97
CA ASP A 208 3.25 -18.31 -1.08
C ASP A 208 2.24 -17.18 -0.90
N THR A 209 2.67 -15.91 -0.93
CA THR A 209 1.81 -14.74 -0.78
C THR A 209 1.80 -13.88 -2.04
N TYR A 210 0.61 -13.44 -2.40
CA TYR A 210 0.37 -12.68 -3.63
C TYR A 210 -0.47 -11.45 -3.34
N ASP A 211 -0.25 -10.41 -4.11
CA ASP A 211 -1.08 -9.21 -4.11
C ASP A 211 -1.16 -8.57 -5.49
N VAL A 212 -1.89 -7.47 -5.55
CA VAL A 212 -2.05 -6.63 -6.73
C VAL A 212 -1.52 -5.24 -6.41
N HIS A 213 -0.73 -4.65 -7.30
CA HIS A 213 -0.27 -3.28 -7.13
C HIS A 213 -1.45 -2.33 -6.94
N ASP A 214 -1.34 -1.35 -6.03
CA ASP A 214 -2.45 -0.46 -5.64
C ASP A 214 -3.16 0.20 -6.83
N LEU A 215 -2.41 0.63 -7.84
CA LEU A 215 -3.00 1.22 -9.05
C LEU A 215 -3.91 0.21 -9.79
N ILE A 216 -3.45 -1.03 -9.94
CA ILE A 216 -4.22 -2.10 -10.59
C ILE A 216 -5.43 -2.47 -9.73
N ARG A 217 -5.24 -2.54 -8.40
CA ARG A 217 -6.33 -2.77 -7.42
C ARG A 217 -7.42 -1.73 -7.57
N GLU A 218 -7.07 -0.46 -7.65
CA GLU A 218 -8.02 0.63 -7.81
C GLU A 218 -8.85 0.49 -9.10
N PHE A 219 -8.19 0.23 -10.24
CA PHE A 219 -8.88 -0.03 -11.52
C PHE A 219 -9.81 -1.23 -11.45
N LEU A 220 -9.36 -2.34 -10.85
CA LEU A 220 -10.17 -3.56 -10.70
C LEU A 220 -11.41 -3.28 -9.84
N LEU A 221 -11.20 -2.66 -8.68
CA LEU A 221 -12.30 -2.33 -7.79
C LEU A 221 -13.30 -1.33 -8.40
N GLN A 222 -12.86 -0.41 -9.23
CA GLN A 222 -13.76 0.49 -9.97
C GLN A 222 -14.54 -0.24 -11.05
N SER A 223 -13.95 -1.25 -11.69
CA SER A 223 -14.59 -2.03 -12.77
C SER A 223 -15.61 -3.06 -12.29
N LEU A 224 -15.52 -3.49 -11.03
CA LEU A 224 -16.45 -4.45 -10.43
C LEU A 224 -17.75 -3.76 -9.99
N ASP A 225 -18.88 -4.39 -10.29
CA ASP A 225 -20.16 -3.95 -9.72
C ASP A 225 -20.23 -4.23 -8.21
N LYS A 226 -21.21 -3.58 -7.55
CA LYS A 226 -21.35 -3.67 -6.10
C LYS A 226 -21.55 -5.12 -5.62
N GLN A 227 -22.39 -5.89 -6.32
CA GLN A 227 -22.69 -7.26 -5.92
C GLN A 227 -21.44 -8.15 -6.02
N SER A 228 -20.68 -8.04 -7.11
CA SER A 228 -19.44 -8.77 -7.30
C SER A 228 -18.41 -8.46 -6.21
N LYS A 229 -18.30 -7.18 -5.80
CA LYS A 229 -17.42 -6.79 -4.67
C LYS A 229 -17.86 -7.44 -3.37
N GLU A 230 -19.15 -7.34 -3.04
CA GLU A 230 -19.71 -7.94 -1.82
C GLU A 230 -19.46 -9.45 -1.77
N GLU A 231 -19.68 -10.16 -2.89
CA GLU A 231 -19.42 -11.61 -2.98
C GLU A 231 -17.95 -11.96 -2.74
N LEU A 232 -17.01 -11.17 -3.27
CA LEU A 232 -15.58 -11.37 -3.05
C LEU A 232 -15.20 -11.10 -1.58
N HIS A 233 -15.76 -10.06 -0.96
CA HIS A 233 -15.55 -9.80 0.45
C HIS A 233 -16.15 -10.90 1.34
N VAL A 234 -17.32 -11.46 1.01
CA VAL A 234 -17.89 -12.61 1.72
C VAL A 234 -16.93 -13.81 1.70
N LYS A 235 -16.31 -14.09 0.55
CA LYS A 235 -15.33 -15.18 0.44
C LYS A 235 -14.08 -14.91 1.27
N ALA A 236 -13.60 -13.67 1.30
CA ALA A 236 -12.49 -13.27 2.15
C ALA A 236 -12.83 -13.40 3.65
N VAL A 237 -14.05 -13.06 4.06
CA VAL A 237 -14.53 -13.30 5.43
C VAL A 237 -14.42 -14.79 5.79
N VAL A 238 -14.91 -15.68 4.91
CA VAL A 238 -14.84 -17.15 5.17
C VAL A 238 -13.40 -17.63 5.34
N TRP A 239 -12.46 -17.04 4.63
CA TRP A 239 -11.03 -17.31 4.82
C TRP A 239 -10.54 -16.83 6.18
N TYR A 240 -10.76 -15.55 6.51
CA TYR A 240 -10.26 -14.97 7.77
C TYR A 240 -10.91 -15.56 9.02
N GLU A 241 -12.17 -16.00 8.96
CA GLU A 241 -12.86 -16.68 10.07
C GLU A 241 -12.19 -18.01 10.47
N LYS A 242 -11.41 -18.63 9.57
CA LYS A 242 -10.65 -19.86 9.84
C LYS A 242 -9.26 -19.60 10.40
N GLN A 243 -8.76 -18.38 10.28
CA GLN A 243 -7.43 -18.02 10.70
C GLN A 243 -7.36 -17.78 12.22
N LYS A 244 -6.14 -17.85 12.78
CA LYS A 244 -5.92 -17.41 14.16
C LYS A 244 -6.22 -15.92 14.25
N LEU A 245 -7.14 -15.54 15.12
CA LEU A 245 -7.57 -14.15 15.31
C LEU A 245 -6.51 -13.36 16.11
N ASP A 246 -5.38 -13.06 15.50
CA ASP A 246 -4.43 -12.05 15.96
C ASP A 246 -4.90 -10.63 15.56
N SER A 247 -4.12 -9.61 15.88
CA SER A 247 -4.51 -8.22 15.67
C SER A 247 -4.65 -7.86 14.19
N GLN A 248 -3.74 -8.33 13.34
CA GLN A 248 -3.81 -8.08 11.90
C GLN A 248 -5.00 -8.80 11.26
N THR A 249 -5.18 -10.08 11.57
CA THR A 249 -6.31 -10.88 11.10
C THR A 249 -7.64 -10.27 11.55
N ALA A 250 -7.73 -9.74 12.78
CA ALA A 250 -8.93 -9.10 13.26
C ALA A 250 -9.28 -7.82 12.47
N LEU A 251 -8.29 -7.00 12.13
CA LEU A 251 -8.49 -5.79 11.34
C LEU A 251 -8.95 -6.11 9.92
N GLU A 252 -8.31 -7.10 9.27
CA GLU A 252 -8.71 -7.54 7.93
C GLU A 252 -10.12 -8.15 7.94
N LEU A 253 -10.43 -8.98 8.94
CA LEU A 253 -11.77 -9.56 9.09
C LEU A 253 -12.84 -8.47 9.30
N ILE A 254 -12.59 -7.48 10.14
CA ILE A 254 -13.49 -6.34 10.33
C ILE A 254 -13.72 -5.60 9.00
N TYR A 255 -12.64 -5.30 8.26
CA TYR A 255 -12.72 -4.64 6.96
C TYR A 255 -13.61 -5.41 5.97
N HIS A 256 -13.41 -6.72 5.86
CA HIS A 256 -14.17 -7.55 4.94
C HIS A 256 -15.63 -7.73 5.39
N LEU A 257 -15.90 -7.80 6.68
CA LEU A 257 -17.26 -7.84 7.22
C LEU A 257 -18.04 -6.56 6.87
N ILE A 258 -17.46 -5.39 7.10
CA ILE A 258 -18.06 -4.10 6.74
C ILE A 258 -18.30 -4.04 5.22
N SER A 259 -17.29 -4.41 4.42
CA SER A 259 -17.34 -4.36 2.97
C SER A 259 -18.33 -5.37 2.35
N SER A 260 -18.74 -6.39 3.11
CA SER A 260 -19.78 -7.37 2.75
C SER A 260 -21.13 -7.08 3.40
N SER A 261 -21.33 -5.87 3.94
CA SER A 261 -22.58 -5.44 4.61
C SER A 261 -22.96 -6.32 5.83
N ARG A 262 -21.95 -6.91 6.51
CA ARG A 262 -22.10 -7.67 7.76
C ARG A 262 -21.69 -6.83 8.97
N ASP A 263 -22.25 -5.61 9.09
CA ASP A 263 -21.86 -4.61 10.11
C ASP A 263 -22.05 -5.11 11.55
N ASP A 264 -23.10 -5.87 11.81
CA ASP A 264 -23.35 -6.46 13.14
C ASP A 264 -22.25 -7.46 13.58
N ASP A 265 -21.71 -8.23 12.65
CA ASP A 265 -20.63 -9.16 12.92
C ASP A 265 -19.29 -8.42 13.11
N ALA A 266 -19.05 -7.38 12.31
CA ALA A 266 -17.91 -6.48 12.49
C ALA A 266 -17.96 -5.82 13.88
N ALA A 267 -19.13 -5.30 14.29
CA ALA A 267 -19.32 -4.67 15.59
C ALA A 267 -19.01 -5.63 16.76
N LYS A 268 -19.37 -6.90 16.66
CA LYS A 268 -19.03 -7.91 17.69
C LYS A 268 -17.52 -8.07 17.87
N ILE A 269 -16.76 -8.14 16.76
CA ILE A 269 -15.30 -8.25 16.81
C ILE A 269 -14.69 -6.95 17.35
N ILE A 270 -15.19 -5.80 16.94
CA ILE A 270 -14.73 -4.49 17.43
C ILE A 270 -14.96 -4.39 18.95
N VAL A 271 -16.11 -4.81 19.47
CA VAL A 271 -16.39 -4.81 20.91
C VAL A 271 -15.45 -5.75 21.67
N ASP A 272 -15.17 -6.94 21.12
CA ASP A 272 -14.30 -7.93 21.77
C ASP A 272 -12.81 -7.53 21.71
N LYS A 273 -12.32 -7.08 20.56
CA LYS A 273 -10.90 -6.85 20.27
C LYS A 273 -10.48 -5.39 20.25
N GLY A 274 -11.41 -4.46 20.07
CA GLY A 274 -11.07 -3.06 19.81
C GLY A 274 -10.19 -2.43 20.89
N ARG A 275 -10.40 -2.77 22.17
CA ARG A 275 -9.55 -2.25 23.24
C ARG A 275 -8.10 -2.76 23.16
N SER A 276 -7.88 -4.01 22.78
CA SER A 276 -6.53 -4.56 22.58
C SER A 276 -5.88 -3.96 21.34
N LEU A 277 -6.60 -3.88 20.22
CA LEU A 277 -6.14 -3.29 18.99
C LEU A 277 -5.67 -1.82 19.18
N VAL A 278 -6.45 -1.02 19.92
CA VAL A 278 -6.05 0.36 20.24
C VAL A 278 -4.82 0.41 21.15
N LYS A 279 -4.71 -0.49 22.12
CA LYS A 279 -3.53 -0.55 23.00
C LYS A 279 -2.25 -0.97 22.25
N GLU A 280 -2.38 -1.81 21.26
CA GLU A 280 -1.31 -2.27 20.38
C GLU A 280 -0.95 -1.24 19.30
N GLY A 281 -1.68 -0.11 19.24
CA GLY A 281 -1.39 0.98 18.30
C GLY A 281 -2.08 0.86 16.93
N HIS A 282 -3.00 -0.08 16.76
CA HIS A 282 -3.75 -0.26 15.51
C HIS A 282 -4.83 0.81 15.31
N ILE A 283 -4.43 1.98 14.89
CA ILE A 283 -5.33 3.13 14.69
C ILE A 283 -6.17 3.01 13.41
N GLU A 284 -5.81 2.12 12.50
CA GLU A 284 -6.62 1.74 11.33
C GLU A 284 -8.05 1.39 11.73
N LEU A 285 -8.24 0.87 12.96
CA LEU A 285 -9.55 0.60 13.53
C LEU A 285 -10.45 1.86 13.53
N LEU A 286 -9.91 3.06 13.73
CA LEU A 286 -10.69 4.29 13.72
C LEU A 286 -11.28 4.56 12.33
N GLY A 287 -10.50 4.34 11.27
CA GLY A 287 -10.98 4.45 9.89
C GLY A 287 -12.06 3.42 9.57
N LEU A 288 -11.93 2.19 10.10
CA LEU A 288 -12.95 1.15 9.94
C LEU A 288 -14.24 1.48 10.69
N LEU A 289 -14.15 2.09 11.88
CA LEU A 289 -15.31 2.53 12.66
C LEU A 289 -16.13 3.59 11.94
N GLU A 290 -15.51 4.46 11.15
CA GLU A 290 -16.23 5.46 10.35
C GLU A 290 -17.06 4.83 9.23
N LEU A 291 -16.71 3.62 8.80
CA LEU A 291 -17.43 2.88 7.76
C LEU A 291 -18.59 2.05 8.29
N VAL A 292 -18.62 1.76 9.58
CA VAL A 292 -19.71 0.99 10.19
C VAL A 292 -20.99 1.86 10.28
N ASP A 293 -22.13 1.33 9.87
CA ASP A 293 -23.40 2.01 10.06
C ASP A 293 -23.65 2.25 11.56
N LYS A 294 -23.82 3.51 11.95
CA LYS A 294 -24.06 3.92 13.35
C LYS A 294 -25.28 3.26 13.99
N LYS A 295 -26.13 2.60 13.20
CA LYS A 295 -27.27 1.84 13.69
C LYS A 295 -26.90 0.44 14.20
N SER A 296 -25.71 -0.04 13.86
CA SER A 296 -25.22 -1.38 14.22
C SER A 296 -24.37 -1.38 15.49
N ILE A 297 -24.05 -0.19 16.02
CA ILE A 297 -23.31 0.01 17.27
C ILE A 297 -24.26 0.65 18.32
#